data_29b6fa5ca50f2e13ab7f1786b7a1364d
#
_entry.id   29b6fa5ca50f2e13ab7f1786b7a1364d
#
_cell.length_a   1.000
_cell.length_b   1.000
_cell.length_c   1.000
_cell.angle_alpha   90.00
_cell.angle_beta   90.00
_cell.angle_gamma   90.00
#
_symmetry.space_group_name_H-M   'P 1'
#
loop_
_entity.id
_entity.type
_entity.pdbx_description
1 polymer ?
#
loop_
_entity_poly.entity_id
_entity_poly.type
_entity_poly.pdbx_seq_one_letter_code
_entity_poly.pdbx_strand_id
1 'polypeptide(L)'
;NFLGLLEMEKCGINTQGQKDLILKNAKTNFNNNVVDRLDNILEPQYLGWEIPKYEKQTTDKKIIVFNHRPHKYKNYDWFLKQMDKIWEYRQDFEVWVPLTDSVTKPYMTNDKYDRVGYFSKLSSCCVGVCAKQRYAGWAVSATDGMSVGVPYLFYDDGYYRELAGDAGIYYKEEKFEKTINEILDNPTIRDKWSDKSLKRFDNGKWENAIKPFNKMINETIDNLPTLKSDTDTYKKVVDFIHKKGSVSKADILNFLNWGVRISFSGYRNRLRKEPTIKFTKNRYEVK
;
A
#
# COMPACT_ATOMS: atom_id res chain seq x y z
N ASN A 1 -13.11 -2.11 -8.32
CA ASN A 1 -13.80 -1.96 -9.60
C ASN A 1 -12.89 -2.44 -10.75
N PHE A 2 -13.06 -3.71 -11.19
CA PHE A 2 -12.24 -4.32 -12.25
C PHE A 2 -12.34 -3.56 -13.58
N LEU A 3 -13.49 -3.03 -13.93
CA LEU A 3 -13.69 -2.30 -15.19
C LEU A 3 -12.81 -1.04 -15.25
N GLY A 4 -12.69 -0.31 -14.14
CA GLY A 4 -11.79 0.84 -14.08
C GLY A 4 -10.31 0.48 -14.25
N LEU A 5 -9.89 -0.68 -13.72
CA LEU A 5 -8.53 -1.16 -13.91
C LEU A 5 -8.22 -1.49 -15.38
N LEU A 6 -9.18 -2.07 -16.11
CA LEU A 6 -8.99 -2.42 -17.52
C LEU A 6 -8.77 -1.23 -18.46
N GLU A 7 -9.14 -0.03 -18.01
CA GLU A 7 -8.92 1.23 -18.75
C GLU A 7 -7.51 1.81 -18.53
N MET A 8 -6.73 1.24 -17.61
CA MET A 8 -5.37 1.72 -17.28
C MET A 8 -4.33 1.06 -18.17
N GLU A 9 -3.24 1.74 -18.46
CA GLU A 9 -2.06 1.15 -19.07
C GLU A 9 -1.25 0.37 -18.02
N LYS A 10 -1.03 0.97 -16.88
CA LYS A 10 -0.37 0.36 -15.72
C LYS A 10 -1.05 0.79 -14.43
N CYS A 11 -0.99 -0.07 -13.41
CA CYS A 11 -1.52 0.21 -12.08
C CYS A 11 -0.55 -0.35 -11.02
N GLY A 12 0.03 0.53 -10.24
CA GLY A 12 0.85 0.15 -9.08
C GLY A 12 -0.04 -0.42 -7.96
N ILE A 13 0.36 -1.55 -7.41
CA ILE A 13 -0.26 -2.17 -6.23
C ILE A 13 0.80 -2.48 -5.18
N ASN A 14 0.40 -2.53 -3.90
CA ASN A 14 1.39 -2.53 -2.83
C ASN A 14 2.20 -3.82 -2.71
N THR A 15 1.69 -4.97 -3.15
CA THR A 15 2.35 -6.26 -2.96
C THR A 15 2.02 -7.25 -4.09
N GLN A 16 2.91 -8.22 -4.33
CA GLN A 16 2.63 -9.34 -5.22
C GLN A 16 1.43 -10.16 -4.73
N GLY A 17 1.33 -10.37 -3.41
CA GLY A 17 0.19 -11.07 -2.83
C GLY A 17 -1.17 -10.40 -3.11
N GLN A 18 -1.21 -9.06 -3.19
CA GLN A 18 -2.43 -8.35 -3.64
C GLN A 18 -2.71 -8.59 -5.12
N LYS A 19 -1.68 -8.57 -5.97
CA LYS A 19 -1.82 -8.91 -7.40
C LYS A 19 -2.42 -10.30 -7.55
N ASP A 20 -1.84 -11.29 -6.89
CA ASP A 20 -2.28 -12.69 -6.95
C ASP A 20 -3.73 -12.85 -6.49
N LEU A 21 -4.12 -12.15 -5.42
CA LEU A 21 -5.50 -12.15 -4.92
C LEU A 21 -6.48 -11.53 -5.92
N ILE A 22 -6.12 -10.42 -6.55
CA ILE A 22 -6.92 -9.77 -7.59
C ILE A 22 -7.10 -10.73 -8.79
N LEU A 23 -6.01 -11.33 -9.27
CA LEU A 23 -6.05 -12.25 -10.40
C LEU A 23 -6.83 -13.52 -10.07
N LYS A 24 -6.69 -14.07 -8.86
CA LYS A 24 -7.49 -15.20 -8.39
C LYS A 24 -8.98 -14.88 -8.43
N ASN A 25 -9.38 -13.73 -7.91
CA ASN A 25 -10.77 -13.29 -7.93
C ASN A 25 -11.27 -12.99 -9.37
N ALA A 26 -10.39 -12.47 -10.21
CA ALA A 26 -10.72 -12.21 -11.61
C ALA A 26 -11.02 -13.52 -12.37
N LYS A 27 -10.23 -14.56 -12.14
CA LYS A 27 -10.42 -15.90 -12.77
C LYS A 27 -11.79 -16.52 -12.49
N THR A 28 -12.42 -16.17 -11.35
CA THR A 28 -13.75 -16.70 -11.01
C THR A 28 -14.91 -15.95 -11.70
N ASN A 29 -14.65 -14.73 -12.22
CA ASN A 29 -15.70 -13.83 -12.68
C ASN A 29 -15.53 -13.38 -14.14
N PHE A 30 -14.37 -13.60 -14.75
CA PHE A 30 -14.03 -13.10 -16.08
C PHE A 30 -13.33 -14.18 -16.93
N ASN A 31 -13.32 -13.97 -18.24
CA ASN A 31 -12.58 -14.81 -19.18
C ASN A 31 -11.07 -14.55 -19.12
N ASN A 32 -10.29 -15.44 -19.72
CA ASN A 32 -8.83 -15.38 -19.67
C ASN A 32 -8.26 -14.07 -20.25
N ASN A 33 -8.84 -13.51 -21.31
CA ASN A 33 -8.35 -12.25 -21.90
C ASN A 33 -8.39 -11.09 -20.91
N VAL A 34 -9.41 -11.04 -20.05
CA VAL A 34 -9.53 -10.03 -18.97
C VAL A 34 -8.49 -10.29 -17.88
N VAL A 35 -8.28 -11.55 -17.52
CA VAL A 35 -7.28 -11.93 -16.52
C VAL A 35 -5.88 -11.60 -17.00
N ASP A 36 -5.54 -11.95 -18.22
CA ASP A 36 -4.24 -11.67 -18.85
C ASP A 36 -4.00 -10.13 -18.95
N ARG A 37 -5.05 -9.38 -19.30
CA ARG A 37 -4.97 -7.91 -19.30
C ARG A 37 -4.70 -7.36 -17.92
N LEU A 38 -5.38 -7.86 -16.89
CA LEU A 38 -5.13 -7.45 -15.50
C LEU A 38 -3.72 -7.80 -15.04
N ASP A 39 -3.22 -8.99 -15.38
CA ASP A 39 -1.86 -9.40 -15.04
C ASP A 39 -0.81 -8.47 -15.65
N ASN A 40 -1.02 -8.05 -16.90
CA ASN A 40 -0.13 -7.12 -17.61
C ASN A 40 -0.19 -5.69 -17.08
N ILE A 41 -1.33 -5.26 -16.50
CA ILE A 41 -1.52 -3.91 -15.97
C ILE A 41 -0.97 -3.78 -14.56
N LEU A 42 -1.17 -4.80 -13.71
CA LEU A 42 -0.88 -4.75 -12.29
C LEU A 42 0.61 -4.96 -12.04
N GLU A 43 1.26 -3.98 -11.43
CA GLU A 43 2.67 -4.07 -11.05
C GLU A 43 2.86 -3.84 -9.55
N PRO A 44 3.50 -4.77 -8.82
CA PRO A 44 3.84 -4.56 -7.42
C PRO A 44 4.77 -3.35 -7.27
N GLN A 45 4.34 -2.40 -6.45
CA GLN A 45 5.08 -1.19 -6.11
C GLN A 45 5.14 -1.07 -4.59
N TYR A 46 6.21 -1.53 -4.01
CA TYR A 46 6.39 -1.49 -2.57
C TYR A 46 6.43 -0.06 -2.07
N LEU A 47 5.73 0.19 -0.96
CA LEU A 47 5.76 1.51 -0.34
C LEU A 47 7.15 1.80 0.22
N GLY A 48 7.67 2.95 -0.12
CA GLY A 48 8.81 3.52 0.56
C GLY A 48 8.40 4.20 1.87
N TRP A 49 9.39 4.52 2.69
CA TRP A 49 9.16 5.23 3.94
C TRP A 49 10.27 6.22 4.20
N GLU A 50 9.90 7.20 4.99
CA GLU A 50 10.75 8.20 5.56
C GLU A 50 10.36 8.38 7.02
N ILE A 51 11.36 8.33 7.88
CA ILE A 51 11.17 8.57 9.32
C ILE A 51 11.73 9.93 9.69
N PRO A 52 11.11 10.64 10.65
CA PRO A 52 11.66 11.89 11.17
C PRO A 52 12.98 11.61 11.90
N LYS A 53 13.79 12.63 12.08
CA LYS A 53 14.86 12.56 13.06
C LYS A 53 14.23 12.41 14.45
N TYR A 54 14.65 11.43 15.20
CA TYR A 54 14.13 11.12 16.54
C TYR A 54 15.30 10.80 17.49
N GLU A 55 15.05 10.92 18.78
CA GLU A 55 15.98 10.48 19.81
C GLU A 55 15.67 9.04 20.20
N LYS A 56 16.67 8.16 20.08
CA LYS A 56 16.52 6.77 20.50
C LYS A 56 16.32 6.71 22.01
N GLN A 57 15.22 6.13 22.46
CA GLN A 57 14.95 5.91 23.87
C GLN A 57 15.38 4.49 24.27
N THR A 58 15.91 4.38 25.50
CA THR A 58 16.20 3.13 26.14
C THR A 58 15.37 2.98 27.41
N THR A 59 14.98 1.77 27.75
CA THR A 59 14.23 1.47 28.96
C THR A 59 14.51 0.03 29.40
N ASP A 60 14.46 -0.22 30.71
CA ASP A 60 14.51 -1.57 31.26
C ASP A 60 13.17 -2.30 31.19
N LYS A 61 12.11 -1.57 30.84
CA LYS A 61 10.78 -2.15 30.68
C LYS A 61 10.71 -3.02 29.41
N LYS A 62 10.04 -4.15 29.53
CA LYS A 62 9.71 -5.01 28.39
C LYS A 62 8.44 -4.50 27.74
N ILE A 63 8.56 -3.68 26.69
CA ILE A 63 7.42 -3.10 25.99
C ILE A 63 7.12 -3.86 24.72
N ILE A 64 5.91 -4.41 24.62
CA ILE A 64 5.34 -4.99 23.41
C ILE A 64 4.51 -3.91 22.72
N VAL A 65 4.72 -3.66 21.44
CA VAL A 65 3.90 -2.69 20.71
C VAL A 65 2.90 -3.36 19.78
N PHE A 66 1.65 -2.91 19.86
CA PHE A 66 0.61 -3.18 18.87
C PHE A 66 0.15 -1.84 18.27
N ASN A 67 0.93 -1.31 17.34
CA ASN A 67 0.69 -0.01 16.71
C ASN A 67 -0.26 -0.07 15.50
N HIS A 68 -1.15 -1.04 15.49
CA HIS A 68 -2.25 -1.16 14.54
C HIS A 68 -3.53 -0.56 15.13
N ARG A 69 -4.46 -0.18 14.24
CA ARG A 69 -5.82 0.17 14.70
C ARG A 69 -6.44 -1.02 15.41
N PRO A 70 -7.06 -0.82 16.60
CA PRO A 70 -7.73 -1.89 17.35
C PRO A 70 -9.04 -2.29 16.65
N HIS A 71 -8.94 -3.03 15.57
CA HIS A 71 -10.07 -3.41 14.73
C HIS A 71 -10.05 -4.90 14.41
N LYS A 72 -11.24 -5.50 14.22
CA LYS A 72 -11.42 -6.95 13.94
C LYS A 72 -10.55 -7.47 12.79
N TYR A 73 -10.38 -6.70 11.72
CA TYR A 73 -9.53 -7.13 10.60
C TYR A 73 -8.03 -7.19 10.93
N LYS A 74 -7.59 -6.50 12.00
CA LYS A 74 -6.24 -6.58 12.56
C LYS A 74 -6.10 -7.67 13.62
N ASN A 75 -7.16 -8.40 13.89
CA ASN A 75 -7.23 -9.47 14.87
C ASN A 75 -6.81 -9.05 16.30
N TYR A 76 -7.19 -7.82 16.66
CA TYR A 76 -6.85 -7.21 17.95
C TYR A 76 -7.35 -8.01 19.14
N ASP A 77 -8.59 -8.52 19.08
CA ASP A 77 -9.19 -9.32 20.15
C ASP A 77 -8.41 -10.63 20.40
N TRP A 78 -7.92 -11.26 19.34
CA TRP A 78 -7.03 -12.42 19.46
C TRP A 78 -5.72 -12.06 20.15
N PHE A 79 -5.11 -10.94 19.74
CA PHE A 79 -3.87 -10.46 20.35
C PHE A 79 -4.04 -10.23 21.84
N LEU A 80 -5.09 -9.53 22.27
CA LEU A 80 -5.38 -9.31 23.69
C LEU A 80 -5.58 -10.63 24.45
N LYS A 81 -6.31 -11.60 23.87
CA LYS A 81 -6.47 -12.92 24.49
C LYS A 81 -5.14 -13.66 24.68
N GLN A 82 -4.19 -13.48 23.77
CA GLN A 82 -2.86 -14.07 23.98
C GLN A 82 -2.09 -13.35 25.09
N MET A 83 -2.18 -12.02 25.15
CA MET A 83 -1.56 -11.24 26.22
C MET A 83 -2.17 -11.54 27.59
N ASP A 84 -3.50 -11.72 27.68
CA ASP A 84 -4.18 -12.14 28.90
C ASP A 84 -3.60 -13.46 29.44
N LYS A 85 -3.43 -14.48 28.58
CA LYS A 85 -2.84 -15.77 28.97
C LYS A 85 -1.40 -15.63 29.49
N ILE A 86 -0.60 -14.79 28.82
CA ILE A 86 0.78 -14.57 29.24
C ILE A 86 0.80 -13.82 30.58
N TRP A 87 -0.11 -12.87 30.78
CA TRP A 87 -0.22 -12.09 32.01
C TRP A 87 -0.56 -12.95 33.25
N GLU A 88 -1.22 -14.08 33.08
CA GLU A 88 -1.53 -15.02 34.18
C GLU A 88 -0.28 -15.55 34.90
N TYR A 89 0.84 -15.69 34.22
CA TYR A 89 2.08 -16.26 34.79
C TYR A 89 3.29 -15.34 34.76
N ARG A 90 3.25 -14.22 34.00
CA ARG A 90 4.32 -13.21 33.99
C ARG A 90 3.74 -11.81 33.90
N GLN A 91 4.20 -10.89 34.75
CA GLN A 91 3.69 -9.53 34.85
C GLN A 91 4.79 -8.47 34.68
N ASP A 92 5.89 -8.84 33.99
CA ASP A 92 7.08 -8.03 33.78
C ASP A 92 7.10 -7.34 32.41
N PHE A 93 5.96 -7.15 31.76
CA PHE A 93 5.85 -6.47 30.47
C PHE A 93 4.71 -5.46 30.44
N GLU A 94 4.80 -4.52 29.49
CA GLU A 94 3.75 -3.58 29.13
C GLU A 94 3.35 -3.80 27.67
N VAL A 95 2.08 -3.53 27.33
CA VAL A 95 1.60 -3.53 25.93
C VAL A 95 1.21 -2.10 25.57
N TRP A 96 1.96 -1.49 24.71
CA TRP A 96 1.65 -0.15 24.19
C TRP A 96 0.78 -0.23 22.93
N VAL A 97 -0.41 0.37 22.98
CA VAL A 97 -1.40 0.41 21.89
C VAL A 97 -1.74 1.86 21.58
N PRO A 98 -0.89 2.59 20.82
CA PRO A 98 -1.05 4.05 20.63
C PRO A 98 -2.33 4.46 19.90
N LEU A 99 -2.97 3.55 19.17
CA LEU A 99 -4.15 3.85 18.36
C LEU A 99 -5.48 3.45 19.02
N THR A 100 -5.47 3.09 20.31
CA THR A 100 -6.70 2.91 21.11
C THR A 100 -6.98 4.14 21.95
N ASP A 101 -8.26 4.40 22.20
CA ASP A 101 -8.69 5.46 23.12
C ASP A 101 -8.97 4.93 24.55
N SER A 102 -8.92 3.62 24.76
CA SER A 102 -9.21 2.99 26.03
C SER A 102 -8.15 2.00 26.46
N VAL A 103 -7.79 2.04 27.73
CA VAL A 103 -6.95 1.06 28.40
C VAL A 103 -7.89 0.09 29.13
N THR A 104 -7.93 -1.17 28.67
CA THR A 104 -8.88 -2.16 29.18
C THR A 104 -8.23 -3.29 29.96
N LYS A 105 -6.90 -3.31 30.04
CA LYS A 105 -6.12 -4.35 30.69
C LYS A 105 -5.02 -3.75 31.59
N PRO A 106 -4.63 -4.41 32.67
CA PRO A 106 -3.65 -3.87 33.62
C PRO A 106 -2.24 -3.69 33.02
N TYR A 107 -1.93 -4.43 31.97
CA TYR A 107 -0.65 -4.36 31.25
C TYR A 107 -0.65 -3.38 30.08
N MET A 108 -1.77 -2.71 29.79
CA MET A 108 -1.89 -1.84 28.62
C MET A 108 -1.53 -0.39 28.94
N THR A 109 -0.94 0.28 27.95
CA THR A 109 -0.79 1.73 27.86
C THR A 109 -1.24 2.21 26.49
N ASN A 110 -1.68 3.48 26.40
CA ASN A 110 -2.13 4.09 25.14
C ASN A 110 -1.59 5.51 24.96
N ASP A 111 -0.45 5.79 25.57
CA ASP A 111 0.18 7.11 25.47
C ASP A 111 0.29 7.54 24.01
N LYS A 112 -0.12 8.79 23.76
CA LYS A 112 -0.11 9.39 22.42
C LYS A 112 1.00 10.42 22.34
N TYR A 113 1.69 10.40 21.22
CA TYR A 113 2.81 11.28 20.94
C TYR A 113 2.59 11.97 19.61
N ASP A 114 3.28 13.08 19.40
CA ASP A 114 3.48 13.61 18.06
C ASP A 114 4.33 12.65 17.22
N ARG A 115 4.56 12.97 15.96
CA ARG A 115 5.29 12.07 15.06
C ARG A 115 6.71 11.76 15.56
N VAL A 116 7.44 12.74 16.09
CA VAL A 116 8.81 12.55 16.58
C VAL A 116 8.81 11.70 17.85
N GLY A 117 7.99 12.06 18.83
CA GLY A 117 7.83 11.31 20.08
C GLY A 117 7.34 9.88 19.85
N TYR A 118 6.48 9.65 18.85
CA TYR A 118 6.04 8.31 18.46
C TYR A 118 7.23 7.42 18.05
N PHE A 119 8.13 7.91 17.18
CA PHE A 119 9.31 7.15 16.77
C PHE A 119 10.31 6.98 17.92
N SER A 120 10.46 7.99 18.77
CA SER A 120 11.28 7.88 19.99
C SER A 120 10.74 6.80 20.92
N LYS A 121 9.44 6.81 21.25
CA LYS A 121 8.80 5.77 22.08
C LYS A 121 8.89 4.39 21.42
N LEU A 122 8.64 4.33 20.11
CA LEU A 122 8.70 3.09 19.35
C LEU A 122 10.09 2.45 19.43
N SER A 123 11.17 3.25 19.38
CA SER A 123 12.54 2.75 19.49
C SER A 123 12.87 2.11 20.84
N SER A 124 12.07 2.33 21.88
CA SER A 124 12.20 1.69 23.19
C SER A 124 11.44 0.36 23.32
N CYS A 125 10.68 -0.03 22.32
CA CYS A 125 9.90 -1.27 22.37
C CYS A 125 10.79 -2.50 22.13
N CYS A 126 10.53 -3.56 22.89
CA CYS A 126 11.24 -4.84 22.73
C CYS A 126 10.82 -5.59 21.48
N VAL A 127 9.52 -5.51 21.13
CA VAL A 127 8.95 -6.28 20.03
C VAL A 127 7.62 -5.68 19.57
N GLY A 128 7.37 -5.72 18.27
CA GLY A 128 6.08 -5.41 17.69
C GLY A 128 5.33 -6.68 17.25
N VAL A 129 4.01 -6.63 17.19
CA VAL A 129 3.18 -7.78 16.83
C VAL A 129 2.25 -7.45 15.68
N CYS A 130 2.31 -8.26 14.65
CA CYS A 130 1.36 -8.31 13.53
C CYS A 130 0.59 -9.63 13.60
N ALA A 131 -0.64 -9.58 14.08
CA ALA A 131 -1.52 -10.74 14.11
C ALA A 131 -2.05 -11.09 12.70
N LYS A 132 -2.66 -12.28 12.57
CA LYS A 132 -3.28 -12.72 11.32
C LYS A 132 -4.31 -11.72 10.85
N GLN A 133 -4.19 -11.26 9.61
CA GLN A 133 -5.12 -10.31 9.01
C GLN A 133 -5.95 -10.98 7.91
N ARG A 134 -7.22 -10.61 7.83
CA ARG A 134 -8.10 -11.14 6.78
C ARG A 134 -7.80 -10.52 5.40
N TYR A 135 -7.45 -9.23 5.40
CA TYR A 135 -7.13 -8.48 4.18
C TYR A 135 -5.86 -7.71 4.47
N ALA A 136 -4.79 -8.07 3.79
CA ALA A 136 -3.50 -7.46 3.99
C ALA A 136 -3.03 -6.76 2.71
N GLY A 137 -2.76 -5.47 2.86
CA GLY A 137 -1.99 -4.72 1.90
C GLY A 137 -0.56 -4.55 2.41
N TRP A 138 -0.16 -3.35 2.76
CA TRP A 138 1.13 -3.05 3.37
C TRP A 138 0.95 -2.68 4.84
N ALA A 139 1.74 -3.26 5.74
CA ALA A 139 1.64 -2.96 7.17
C ALA A 139 2.57 -1.78 7.54
N VAL A 140 2.12 -0.54 7.28
CA VAL A 140 2.87 0.68 7.59
C VAL A 140 3.33 0.72 9.05
N SER A 141 2.50 0.32 9.99
CA SER A 141 2.85 0.26 11.40
C SER A 141 4.04 -0.67 11.71
N ALA A 142 4.12 -1.83 11.04
CA ALA A 142 5.30 -2.68 11.17
C ALA A 142 6.53 -2.04 10.52
N THR A 143 6.34 -1.40 9.38
CA THR A 143 7.38 -0.61 8.70
C THR A 143 7.97 0.44 9.64
N ASP A 144 7.11 1.23 10.31
CA ASP A 144 7.55 2.23 11.29
C ASP A 144 8.44 1.61 12.37
N GLY A 145 7.99 0.51 12.99
CA GLY A 145 8.73 -0.12 14.07
C GLY A 145 10.05 -0.74 13.61
N MET A 146 10.03 -1.47 12.52
CA MET A 146 11.26 -2.06 11.97
C MET A 146 12.26 -0.99 11.55
N SER A 147 11.81 0.19 11.08
CA SER A 147 12.69 1.30 10.67
C SER A 147 13.48 1.93 11.82
N VAL A 148 13.04 1.73 13.06
CA VAL A 148 13.76 2.15 14.28
C VAL A 148 14.40 0.96 15.03
N GLY A 149 14.43 -0.21 14.38
CA GLY A 149 15.09 -1.41 14.90
C GLY A 149 14.23 -2.25 15.85
N VAL A 150 12.93 -2.06 15.90
CA VAL A 150 12.05 -2.96 16.67
C VAL A 150 11.88 -4.28 15.92
N PRO A 151 12.20 -5.43 16.51
CA PRO A 151 11.85 -6.72 15.95
C PRO A 151 10.33 -6.91 15.86
N TYR A 152 9.85 -7.53 14.80
CA TYR A 152 8.40 -7.79 14.66
C TYR A 152 8.09 -9.27 14.54
N LEU A 153 7.12 -9.71 15.35
CA LEU A 153 6.47 -11.00 15.20
C LEU A 153 5.36 -10.88 14.16
N PHE A 154 5.46 -11.67 13.11
CA PHE A 154 4.47 -11.73 12.05
C PHE A 154 3.75 -13.07 12.05
N TYR A 155 2.43 -13.06 11.96
CA TYR A 155 1.73 -14.27 11.60
C TYR A 155 2.30 -14.81 10.27
N ASP A 156 2.62 -16.11 10.22
CA ASP A 156 3.25 -16.71 9.04
C ASP A 156 2.28 -16.77 7.85
N ASP A 157 2.25 -15.68 7.09
CA ASP A 157 1.46 -15.48 5.88
C ASP A 157 2.36 -14.90 4.79
N GLY A 158 2.11 -15.28 3.54
CA GLY A 158 2.92 -14.84 2.38
C GLY A 158 3.08 -13.33 2.27
N TYR A 159 2.03 -12.60 2.60
CA TYR A 159 2.03 -11.15 2.61
C TYR A 159 3.06 -10.53 3.59
N TYR A 160 3.18 -11.06 4.81
CA TYR A 160 4.17 -10.57 5.75
C TYR A 160 5.59 -10.99 5.37
N ARG A 161 5.73 -12.14 4.71
CA ARG A 161 7.02 -12.57 4.17
C ARG A 161 7.51 -11.66 3.06
N GLU A 162 6.61 -11.14 2.24
CA GLU A 162 6.93 -10.15 1.21
C GLU A 162 7.38 -8.81 1.82
N LEU A 163 6.74 -8.37 2.91
CA LEU A 163 7.09 -7.15 3.62
C LEU A 163 8.44 -7.26 4.33
N ALA A 164 8.60 -8.23 5.20
CA ALA A 164 9.72 -8.30 6.15
C ALA A 164 10.87 -9.20 5.68
N GLY A 165 10.63 -10.13 4.73
CA GLY A 165 11.66 -11.05 4.24
C GLY A 165 12.31 -11.85 5.38
N ASP A 166 13.62 -11.87 5.41
CA ASP A 166 14.42 -12.54 6.45
C ASP A 166 14.58 -11.72 7.75
N ALA A 167 14.03 -10.53 7.80
CA ALA A 167 14.00 -9.68 8.98
C ALA A 167 12.75 -9.89 9.86
N GLY A 168 11.75 -10.65 9.37
CA GLY A 168 10.55 -10.98 10.13
C GLY A 168 10.71 -12.20 11.01
N ILE A 169 10.14 -12.16 12.21
CA ILE A 169 10.03 -13.32 13.11
C ILE A 169 8.63 -13.93 12.86
N TYR A 170 8.60 -15.08 12.19
CA TYR A 170 7.34 -15.69 11.76
C TYR A 170 6.82 -16.70 12.76
N TYR A 171 5.52 -16.62 13.07
CA TYR A 171 4.88 -17.54 14.00
C TYR A 171 3.56 -18.10 13.45
N LYS A 172 3.19 -19.28 13.92
CA LYS A 172 1.82 -19.82 13.86
C LYS A 172 1.18 -19.64 15.24
N GLU A 173 -0.15 -19.62 15.31
CA GLU A 173 -0.89 -19.28 16.54
C GLU A 173 -0.43 -20.11 17.75
N GLU A 174 -0.20 -21.41 17.55
CA GLU A 174 0.27 -22.34 18.60
C GLU A 174 1.69 -22.07 19.10
N LYS A 175 2.49 -21.30 18.37
CA LYS A 175 3.87 -20.95 18.74
C LYS A 175 4.04 -19.51 19.22
N PHE A 176 2.98 -18.72 19.17
CA PHE A 176 3.03 -17.29 19.48
C PHE A 176 3.59 -17.03 20.87
N GLU A 177 3.03 -17.68 21.89
CA GLU A 177 3.40 -17.51 23.30
C GLU A 177 4.88 -17.85 23.53
N LYS A 178 5.34 -18.99 23.01
CA LYS A 178 6.75 -19.36 23.10
C LYS A 178 7.66 -18.31 22.43
N THR A 179 7.30 -17.89 21.23
CA THR A 179 8.12 -16.96 20.43
C THR A 179 8.24 -15.59 21.09
N ILE A 180 7.12 -15.04 21.61
CA ILE A 180 7.17 -13.74 22.25
C ILE A 180 7.95 -13.77 23.56
N ASN A 181 7.81 -14.82 24.37
CA ASN A 181 8.58 -14.99 25.60
C ASN A 181 10.08 -15.08 25.30
N GLU A 182 10.48 -15.82 24.28
CA GLU A 182 11.88 -15.92 23.86
C GLU A 182 12.48 -14.54 23.52
N ILE A 183 11.72 -13.68 22.83
CA ILE A 183 12.18 -12.32 22.50
C ILE A 183 12.23 -11.43 23.73
N LEU A 184 11.26 -11.54 24.64
CA LEU A 184 11.22 -10.73 25.86
C LEU A 184 12.35 -11.09 26.82
N ASP A 185 12.80 -12.34 26.84
CA ASP A 185 13.78 -12.84 27.82
C ASP A 185 15.22 -12.88 27.27
N ASN A 186 15.41 -12.72 25.96
CA ASN A 186 16.73 -12.84 25.35
C ASN A 186 17.14 -11.55 24.59
N PRO A 187 17.89 -10.64 25.25
CA PRO A 187 18.38 -9.42 24.62
C PRO A 187 19.21 -9.68 23.35
N THR A 188 20.05 -10.73 23.36
CA THR A 188 20.92 -11.07 22.21
C THR A 188 20.08 -11.44 20.98
N ILE A 189 18.97 -12.15 21.17
CA ILE A 189 18.03 -12.45 20.09
C ILE A 189 17.37 -11.20 19.60
N ARG A 190 16.95 -10.30 20.51
CA ARG A 190 16.36 -8.98 20.12
C ARG A 190 17.33 -8.17 19.27
N ASP A 191 18.58 -8.03 19.71
CA ASP A 191 19.60 -7.26 19.01
C ASP A 191 19.83 -7.79 17.59
N LYS A 192 19.95 -9.11 17.44
CA LYS A 192 20.06 -9.77 16.14
C LYS A 192 18.89 -9.43 15.21
N TRP A 193 17.67 -9.46 15.72
CA TRP A 193 16.49 -9.14 14.90
C TRP A 193 16.33 -7.62 14.68
N SER A 194 16.78 -6.80 15.62
CA SER A 194 16.89 -5.35 15.46
C SER A 194 17.80 -4.99 14.28
N ASP A 195 18.98 -5.55 14.23
CA ASP A 195 19.93 -5.33 13.12
C ASP A 195 19.36 -5.75 11.77
N LYS A 196 18.67 -6.90 11.72
CA LYS A 196 17.99 -7.36 10.50
C LYS A 196 16.88 -6.39 10.08
N SER A 197 16.10 -5.91 11.03
CA SER A 197 15.04 -4.92 10.79
C SER A 197 15.61 -3.65 10.19
N LEU A 198 16.62 -3.05 10.80
CA LEU A 198 17.29 -1.86 10.31
C LEU A 198 17.85 -2.05 8.90
N LYS A 199 18.57 -3.16 8.66
CA LYS A 199 19.14 -3.48 7.35
C LYS A 199 18.04 -3.63 6.27
N ARG A 200 16.94 -4.31 6.58
CA ARG A 200 15.81 -4.48 5.67
C ARG A 200 15.24 -3.12 5.27
N PHE A 201 15.15 -2.21 6.25
CA PHE A 201 14.52 -0.93 6.06
C PHE A 201 15.42 0.14 5.45
N ASP A 202 16.72 0.06 5.59
CA ASP A 202 17.65 0.89 4.83
C ASP A 202 17.48 0.74 3.31
N ASN A 203 17.23 -0.48 2.85
CA ASN A 203 16.97 -0.76 1.45
C ASN A 203 15.58 -0.27 0.98
N GLY A 204 14.67 -0.03 1.89
CA GLY A 204 13.30 0.36 1.59
C GLY A 204 13.02 1.86 1.72
N LYS A 205 14.05 2.70 1.91
CA LYS A 205 13.89 4.16 1.92
C LYS A 205 13.19 4.65 0.65
N TRP A 206 12.46 5.75 0.79
CA TRP A 206 11.66 6.31 -0.31
C TRP A 206 12.46 6.50 -1.60
N GLU A 207 13.72 6.92 -1.48
CA GLU A 207 14.62 7.10 -2.63
C GLU A 207 14.84 5.80 -3.44
N ASN A 208 14.75 4.66 -2.79
CA ASN A 208 14.86 3.35 -3.45
C ASN A 208 13.50 2.85 -3.95
N ALA A 209 12.45 3.03 -3.17
CA ALA A 209 11.10 2.59 -3.53
C ALA A 209 10.53 3.34 -4.74
N ILE A 210 10.92 4.62 -4.94
CA ILE A 210 10.45 5.43 -6.06
C ILE A 210 11.05 4.99 -7.42
N LYS A 211 12.19 4.32 -7.43
CA LYS A 211 12.88 3.94 -8.68
C LYS A 211 12.04 3.00 -9.57
N PRO A 212 11.47 1.89 -9.06
CA PRO A 212 10.58 1.04 -9.84
C PRO A 212 9.34 1.77 -10.33
N PHE A 213 8.80 2.66 -9.49
CA PHE A 213 7.64 3.47 -9.84
C PHE A 213 7.94 4.44 -10.99
N ASN A 214 9.05 5.15 -10.93
CA ASN A 214 9.52 6.02 -12.02
C ASN A 214 9.78 5.23 -13.29
N LYS A 215 10.38 4.03 -13.19
CA LYS A 215 10.57 3.14 -14.32
C LYS A 215 9.25 2.78 -14.98
N MET A 216 8.26 2.33 -14.19
CA MET A 216 6.92 2.01 -14.68
C MET A 216 6.25 3.19 -15.39
N ILE A 217 6.37 4.41 -14.84
CA ILE A 217 5.82 5.63 -15.46
C ILE A 217 6.51 5.90 -16.80
N ASN A 218 7.85 5.89 -16.83
CA ASN A 218 8.60 6.18 -18.04
C ASN A 218 8.31 5.16 -19.15
N GLU A 219 8.33 3.86 -18.83
CA GLU A 219 7.97 2.80 -19.77
C GLU A 219 6.52 2.96 -20.28
N THR A 220 5.60 3.40 -19.42
CA THR A 220 4.23 3.68 -19.85
C THR A 220 4.18 4.88 -20.80
N ILE A 221 4.92 5.95 -20.52
CA ILE A 221 4.99 7.14 -21.37
C ILE A 221 5.63 6.80 -22.72
N ASP A 222 6.71 6.02 -22.73
CA ASP A 222 7.42 5.64 -23.94
C ASP A 222 6.59 4.70 -24.83
N ASN A 223 5.77 3.86 -24.22
CA ASN A 223 4.87 2.94 -24.92
C ASN A 223 3.49 3.56 -25.21
N LEU A 224 3.18 4.73 -24.65
CA LEU A 224 2.02 5.45 -25.14
C LEU A 224 2.28 5.72 -26.64
N PRO A 225 1.33 5.35 -27.53
CA PRO A 225 1.42 5.78 -28.93
C PRO A 225 1.68 7.26 -28.85
N THR A 226 2.87 7.67 -29.31
CA THR A 226 3.24 9.06 -29.34
C THR A 226 2.02 9.77 -29.89
N LEU A 227 1.30 10.45 -29.02
CA LEU A 227 0.48 11.57 -29.44
C LEU A 227 1.54 12.53 -29.99
N LYS A 228 2.09 12.18 -31.18
CA LYS A 228 2.79 13.13 -32.03
C LYS A 228 1.90 14.31 -31.97
N SER A 229 2.40 15.40 -31.47
CA SER A 229 1.67 16.67 -31.25
C SER A 229 0.76 16.84 -32.45
N ASP A 230 -0.41 16.29 -32.37
CA ASP A 230 -1.14 15.88 -33.50
C ASP A 230 -2.04 17.06 -33.82
N THR A 231 -1.35 18.13 -34.20
CA THR A 231 -1.97 19.26 -34.86
C THR A 231 -2.85 18.76 -36.01
N ASP A 232 -2.41 17.70 -36.70
CA ASP A 232 -3.16 17.10 -37.81
C ASP A 232 -4.36 16.28 -37.34
N THR A 233 -4.25 15.43 -36.31
CA THR A 233 -5.41 14.70 -35.79
C THR A 233 -6.38 15.63 -35.06
N TYR A 234 -5.87 16.61 -34.32
CA TYR A 234 -6.73 17.64 -33.73
C TYR A 234 -7.49 18.41 -34.82
N LYS A 235 -6.83 18.82 -35.88
CA LYS A 235 -7.46 19.49 -37.03
C LYS A 235 -8.49 18.58 -37.69
N LYS A 236 -8.19 17.30 -37.94
CA LYS A 236 -9.17 16.32 -38.45
C LYS A 236 -10.39 16.18 -37.54
N VAL A 237 -10.24 16.23 -36.22
CA VAL A 237 -11.38 16.18 -35.27
C VAL A 237 -12.21 17.47 -35.37
N VAL A 238 -11.59 18.64 -35.44
CA VAL A 238 -12.27 19.91 -35.63
C VAL A 238 -13.04 19.89 -36.95
N ASP A 239 -12.41 19.49 -38.04
CA ASP A 239 -13.04 19.38 -39.37
C ASP A 239 -14.20 18.37 -39.38
N PHE A 240 -14.05 17.24 -38.67
CA PHE A 240 -15.14 16.27 -38.49
C PHE A 240 -16.34 16.85 -37.74
N ILE A 241 -16.09 17.64 -36.68
CA ILE A 241 -17.16 18.33 -35.94
C ILE A 241 -17.84 19.34 -36.84
N HIS A 242 -17.09 20.16 -37.59
CA HIS A 242 -17.63 21.11 -38.56
C HIS A 242 -18.46 20.43 -39.62
N LYS A 243 -18.02 19.31 -40.17
CA LYS A 243 -18.76 18.55 -41.19
C LYS A 243 -20.06 17.94 -40.67
N LYS A 244 -20.09 17.53 -39.39
CA LYS A 244 -21.25 16.87 -38.76
C LYS A 244 -22.19 17.86 -38.05
N GLY A 245 -21.72 19.06 -37.76
CA GLY A 245 -22.48 20.12 -37.04
C GLY A 245 -22.57 19.85 -35.53
N SER A 246 -22.82 18.62 -35.13
CA SER A 246 -22.91 18.21 -33.71
C SER A 246 -22.51 16.76 -33.52
N VAL A 247 -21.54 16.51 -32.61
CA VAL A 247 -21.00 15.18 -32.34
C VAL A 247 -20.86 14.89 -30.84
N SER A 248 -21.03 13.65 -30.45
CA SER A 248 -20.74 13.17 -29.11
C SER A 248 -19.26 12.78 -28.95
N LYS A 249 -18.82 12.54 -27.69
CA LYS A 249 -17.50 11.95 -27.45
C LYS A 249 -17.33 10.61 -28.18
N ALA A 250 -18.38 9.78 -28.19
CA ALA A 250 -18.35 8.47 -28.84
C ALA A 250 -18.16 8.60 -30.36
N ASP A 251 -18.82 9.57 -31.00
CA ASP A 251 -18.66 9.82 -32.44
C ASP A 251 -17.20 10.20 -32.79
N ILE A 252 -16.55 11.02 -31.95
CA ILE A 252 -15.15 11.40 -32.16
C ILE A 252 -14.22 10.21 -31.99
N LEU A 253 -14.43 9.38 -30.95
CA LEU A 253 -13.64 8.18 -30.72
C LEU A 253 -13.77 7.19 -31.87
N ASN A 254 -14.98 7.00 -32.37
CA ASN A 254 -15.24 6.14 -33.54
C ASN A 254 -14.60 6.70 -34.82
N PHE A 255 -14.69 8.00 -35.06
CA PHE A 255 -14.04 8.67 -36.20
C PHE A 255 -12.52 8.48 -36.20
N LEU A 256 -11.88 8.53 -35.02
CA LEU A 256 -10.47 8.31 -34.85
C LEU A 256 -10.06 6.84 -34.85
N ASN A 257 -11.01 5.93 -34.91
CA ASN A 257 -10.83 4.50 -34.70
C ASN A 257 -10.10 4.21 -33.35
N TRP A 258 -10.34 5.06 -32.39
CA TRP A 258 -9.77 4.96 -31.06
C TRP A 258 -10.69 4.08 -30.20
N GLY A 259 -10.17 2.97 -29.73
CA GLY A 259 -10.83 2.20 -28.68
C GLY A 259 -10.99 3.04 -27.40
N VAL A 260 -11.76 2.55 -26.45
CA VAL A 260 -12.06 3.19 -25.13
C VAL A 260 -10.79 3.58 -24.33
N ARG A 261 -9.64 3.16 -24.76
CA ARG A 261 -8.34 3.25 -24.08
C ARG A 261 -7.63 4.59 -24.17
N ILE A 262 -8.01 5.48 -25.06
CA ILE A 262 -7.30 6.76 -25.23
C ILE A 262 -7.94 7.80 -24.34
N SER A 263 -7.12 8.43 -23.50
CA SER A 263 -7.57 9.55 -22.67
C SER A 263 -8.03 10.72 -23.56
N PHE A 264 -9.33 10.86 -23.70
CA PHE A 264 -9.94 11.98 -24.39
C PHE A 264 -9.78 13.33 -23.65
N SER A 265 -9.21 13.30 -22.44
CA SER A 265 -9.13 14.49 -21.57
C SER A 265 -8.34 15.63 -22.19
N GLY A 266 -7.21 15.35 -22.82
CA GLY A 266 -6.40 16.36 -23.52
C GLY A 266 -7.15 17.02 -24.69
N TYR A 267 -7.80 16.20 -25.50
CA TYR A 267 -8.65 16.71 -26.62
C TYR A 267 -9.85 17.50 -26.12
N ARG A 268 -10.52 17.02 -25.08
CA ARG A 268 -11.66 17.73 -24.48
C ARG A 268 -11.30 19.14 -24.06
N ASN A 269 -10.15 19.32 -23.43
CA ASN A 269 -9.71 20.64 -22.97
C ASN A 269 -9.36 21.57 -24.14
N ARG A 270 -8.74 21.03 -25.21
CA ARG A 270 -8.45 21.80 -26.44
C ARG A 270 -9.74 22.17 -27.19
N LEU A 271 -10.66 21.21 -27.40
CA LEU A 271 -11.93 21.43 -28.07
C LEU A 271 -12.84 22.45 -27.35
N ARG A 272 -12.81 22.49 -26.01
CA ARG A 272 -13.55 23.49 -25.22
C ARG A 272 -12.98 24.90 -25.39
N LYS A 273 -11.70 25.02 -25.75
CA LYS A 273 -11.05 26.31 -26.03
C LYS A 273 -11.09 26.69 -27.50
N GLU A 274 -11.56 25.80 -28.38
CA GLU A 274 -11.65 26.03 -29.80
C GLU A 274 -12.68 27.12 -30.09
N PRO A 275 -12.33 28.25 -30.74
CA PRO A 275 -13.22 29.39 -30.93
C PRO A 275 -14.48 29.05 -31.70
N THR A 276 -14.42 28.06 -32.58
CA THR A 276 -15.53 27.66 -33.47
C THR A 276 -16.40 26.54 -32.94
N ILE A 277 -16.08 26.02 -31.75
CA ILE A 277 -16.78 24.87 -31.14
C ILE A 277 -17.36 25.30 -29.78
N LYS A 278 -18.60 24.91 -29.49
CA LYS A 278 -19.20 24.97 -28.16
C LYS A 278 -19.47 23.56 -27.63
N PHE A 279 -19.48 23.40 -26.31
CA PHE A 279 -19.82 22.16 -25.64
C PHE A 279 -21.12 22.33 -24.84
N THR A 280 -22.16 21.64 -25.28
CA THR A 280 -23.49 21.69 -24.66
C THR A 280 -24.08 20.29 -24.56
N LYS A 281 -24.75 19.99 -23.45
CA LYS A 281 -25.47 18.70 -23.24
C LYS A 281 -24.66 17.48 -23.66
N ASN A 282 -23.36 17.43 -23.30
CA ASN A 282 -22.41 16.35 -23.64
C ASN A 282 -22.09 16.20 -25.16
N ARG A 283 -22.30 17.22 -25.95
CA ARG A 283 -21.98 17.24 -27.38
C ARG A 283 -21.06 18.43 -27.72
N TYR A 284 -20.26 18.26 -28.77
CA TYR A 284 -19.44 19.31 -29.39
C TYR A 284 -20.21 19.79 -30.64
N GLU A 285 -20.45 21.06 -30.71
CA GLU A 285 -21.27 21.68 -31.77
C GLU A 285 -20.52 22.87 -32.37
N VAL A 286 -20.75 23.12 -33.67
CA VAL A 286 -20.30 24.35 -34.33
C VAL A 286 -21.05 25.53 -33.76
N LYS A 287 -20.35 26.63 -33.51
CA LYS A 287 -20.94 27.88 -33.05
C LYS A 287 -21.68 28.58 -34.15
#